data_cba12254cf165631d2df556a04d42de6
#
_entry.id   cba12254cf165631d2df556a04d42de6
#
_cell.length_a   1.000
_cell.length_b   1.000
_cell.length_c   1.000
_cell.angle_alpha   90.00
_cell.angle_beta   90.00
_cell.angle_gamma   90.00
#
_symmetry.space_group_name_H-M   'P 1'
#
loop_
_entity.id
_entity.type
_entity.pdbx_description
1 polymer ?
#
loop_
_entity_poly.entity_id
_entity_poly.type
_entity_poly.pdbx_seq_one_letter_code
_entity_poly.pdbx_strand_id
1 'polypeptide(L)'
;MDTKPAWSFSSLKSFEQCPKKYHHLRVLKDYKEPQSEAMFYGNEFHKAAEDYVSKVVPELDPRFSYAQAMLDKLLSMDGEKLCEYRMGITANLDPCKFFDKDVWYRGVADLIILDRENKIARVFDYKTSKSTRYADKGQLELMALCVFRHFPEI
;
A
#
# COMPACT_ATOMS: atom_id res chain seq x y z
N MET A 1 -23.75 -12.48 -11.26
CA MET A 1 -23.56 -12.30 -9.81
C MET A 1 -22.83 -10.99 -9.60
N ASP A 2 -23.52 -10.01 -9.00
CA ASP A 2 -22.89 -8.72 -8.68
C ASP A 2 -21.83 -8.92 -7.59
N THR A 3 -20.60 -9.14 -7.99
CA THR A 3 -19.47 -9.11 -7.05
C THR A 3 -19.32 -7.66 -6.59
N LYS A 4 -19.70 -7.39 -5.36
CA LYS A 4 -19.46 -6.07 -4.75
C LYS A 4 -17.98 -5.73 -4.88
N PRO A 5 -17.62 -4.54 -5.37
CA PRO A 5 -16.22 -4.17 -5.47
C PRO A 5 -15.59 -4.13 -4.06
N ALA A 6 -14.43 -4.76 -3.92
CA ALA A 6 -13.67 -4.66 -2.69
C ALA A 6 -13.25 -3.20 -2.43
N TRP A 7 -13.33 -2.78 -1.17
CA TRP A 7 -12.84 -1.47 -0.75
C TRP A 7 -11.31 -1.45 -0.71
N SER A 8 -10.76 -0.29 -0.98
CA SER A 8 -9.37 0.07 -0.70
C SER A 8 -9.36 1.49 -0.17
N PHE A 9 -8.26 1.93 0.44
CA PHE A 9 -8.19 3.30 0.95
C PHE A 9 -8.48 4.35 -0.13
N SER A 10 -7.86 4.21 -1.31
CA SER A 10 -8.09 5.13 -2.44
C SER A 10 -9.53 5.12 -2.94
N SER A 11 -10.19 3.95 -2.92
CA SER A 11 -11.60 3.85 -3.34
C SER A 11 -12.55 4.46 -2.32
N LEU A 12 -12.26 4.33 -1.02
CA LEU A 12 -12.99 5.02 0.06
C LEU A 12 -12.88 6.54 -0.10
N LYS A 13 -11.67 7.06 -0.31
CA LYS A 13 -11.46 8.49 -0.54
C LYS A 13 -12.18 9.00 -1.79
N SER A 14 -12.16 8.24 -2.87
CA SER A 14 -12.90 8.58 -4.08
C SER A 14 -14.41 8.66 -3.84
N PHE A 15 -14.96 7.71 -3.07
CA PHE A 15 -16.37 7.70 -2.70
C PHE A 15 -16.74 8.90 -1.79
N GLU A 16 -15.93 9.18 -0.76
CA GLU A 16 -16.12 10.32 0.14
C GLU A 16 -16.11 11.65 -0.61
N GLN A 17 -15.19 11.80 -1.57
CA GLN A 17 -15.09 13.03 -2.37
C GLN A 17 -16.26 13.22 -3.32
N CYS A 18 -16.66 12.15 -4.03
CA CYS A 18 -17.75 12.20 -5.00
C CYS A 18 -18.27 10.78 -5.30
N PRO A 19 -19.38 10.36 -4.68
CA PRO A 19 -20.00 9.05 -4.93
C PRO A 19 -20.31 8.79 -6.41
N LYS A 20 -20.72 9.81 -7.15
CA LYS A 20 -20.99 9.71 -8.58
C LYS A 20 -19.73 9.38 -9.38
N LYS A 21 -18.63 10.08 -9.11
CA LYS A 21 -17.32 9.81 -9.72
C LYS A 21 -16.88 8.37 -9.40
N TYR A 22 -16.98 7.98 -8.14
CA TYR A 22 -16.67 6.61 -7.72
C TYR A 22 -17.49 5.57 -8.50
N HIS A 23 -18.80 5.80 -8.66
CA HIS A 23 -19.67 4.89 -9.39
C HIS A 23 -19.21 4.69 -10.84
N HIS A 24 -18.90 5.77 -11.57
CA HIS A 24 -18.40 5.68 -12.93
C HIS A 24 -17.01 5.02 -13.05
N LEU A 25 -16.11 5.33 -12.12
CA LEU A 25 -14.73 4.80 -12.15
C LEU A 25 -14.63 3.33 -11.69
N ARG A 26 -15.42 2.92 -10.70
CA ARG A 26 -15.22 1.66 -9.97
C ARG A 26 -16.34 0.64 -10.17
N VAL A 27 -17.56 1.09 -10.35
CA VAL A 27 -18.74 0.21 -10.53
C VAL A 27 -19.01 0.00 -12.01
N LEU A 28 -19.34 1.05 -12.74
CA LEU A 28 -19.62 0.98 -14.18
C LEU A 28 -18.35 0.77 -15.02
N LYS A 29 -17.23 1.36 -14.60
CA LYS A 29 -15.92 1.34 -15.30
C LYS A 29 -16.02 1.90 -16.73
N ASP A 30 -16.94 2.81 -16.95
CA ASP A 30 -17.18 3.49 -18.23
C ASP A 30 -16.32 4.76 -18.40
N TYR A 31 -15.62 5.15 -17.33
CA TYR A 31 -14.67 6.25 -17.34
C TYR A 31 -13.33 5.82 -16.73
N LYS A 32 -12.24 6.29 -17.33
CA LYS A 32 -10.87 6.13 -16.83
C LYS A 32 -10.26 7.49 -16.58
N GLU A 33 -9.76 7.70 -15.38
CA GLU A 33 -9.02 8.91 -15.05
C GLU A 33 -7.63 8.85 -15.70
N PRO A 34 -7.20 9.90 -16.44
CA PRO A 34 -5.87 9.92 -17.02
C PRO A 34 -4.82 9.96 -15.90
N GLN A 35 -3.71 9.23 -16.10
CA GLN A 35 -2.59 9.31 -15.17
C GLN A 35 -1.90 10.68 -15.30
N SER A 36 -1.70 11.34 -14.16
CA SER A 36 -0.88 12.55 -14.11
C SER A 36 0.62 12.18 -14.09
N GLU A 37 1.47 13.13 -14.49
CA GLU A 37 2.93 12.97 -14.38
C GLU A 37 3.37 12.66 -12.94
N ALA A 38 2.71 13.28 -11.95
CA ALA A 38 2.98 13.02 -10.53
C ALA A 38 2.65 11.57 -10.13
N MET A 39 1.57 11.00 -10.65
CA MET A 39 1.22 9.60 -10.42
C MET A 39 2.23 8.66 -11.08
N PHE A 40 2.64 8.98 -12.31
CA PHE A 40 3.65 8.21 -13.01
C PHE A 40 4.99 8.20 -12.26
N TYR A 41 5.46 9.39 -11.88
CA TYR A 41 6.68 9.55 -11.06
C TYR A 41 6.59 8.79 -9.73
N GLY A 42 5.45 8.86 -9.04
CA GLY A 42 5.21 8.10 -7.81
C GLY A 42 5.33 6.60 -8.01
N ASN A 43 4.73 6.05 -9.07
CA ASN A 43 4.81 4.63 -9.40
C ASN A 43 6.24 4.18 -9.72
N GLU A 44 7.01 4.99 -10.45
CA GLU A 44 8.43 4.71 -10.72
C GLU A 44 9.26 4.70 -9.43
N PHE A 45 9.02 5.66 -8.53
CA PHE A 45 9.69 5.70 -7.23
C PHE A 45 9.39 4.45 -6.41
N HIS A 46 8.10 4.06 -6.27
CA HIS A 46 7.70 2.86 -5.52
C HIS A 46 8.36 1.62 -6.08
N LYS A 47 8.41 1.49 -7.42
CA LYS A 47 9.07 0.35 -8.06
C LYS A 47 10.59 0.34 -7.79
N ALA A 48 11.24 1.47 -7.90
CA ALA A 48 12.68 1.58 -7.61
C ALA A 48 13.00 1.26 -6.14
N ALA A 49 12.17 1.74 -5.21
CA ALA A 49 12.31 1.46 -3.78
C ALA A 49 12.07 -0.03 -3.47
N GLU A 50 11.04 -0.64 -4.07
CA GLU A 50 10.78 -2.09 -3.97
C GLU A 50 12.00 -2.89 -4.42
N ASP A 51 12.49 -2.65 -5.64
CA ASP A 51 13.60 -3.39 -6.22
C ASP A 51 14.88 -3.25 -5.40
N TYR A 52 15.13 -2.05 -4.87
CA TYR A 52 16.28 -1.78 -4.02
C TYR A 52 16.18 -2.48 -2.65
N VAL A 53 15.06 -2.34 -1.96
CA VAL A 53 14.86 -2.94 -0.62
C VAL A 53 14.77 -4.46 -0.71
N SER A 54 14.20 -5.01 -1.77
CA SER A 54 14.15 -6.46 -2.04
C SER A 54 15.49 -7.02 -2.55
N LYS A 55 16.49 -6.17 -2.75
CA LYS A 55 17.82 -6.53 -3.29
C LYS A 55 17.77 -7.16 -4.68
N VAL A 56 16.76 -6.81 -5.48
CA VAL A 56 16.68 -7.17 -6.90
C VAL A 56 17.71 -6.38 -7.70
N VAL A 57 17.94 -5.13 -7.32
CA VAL A 57 19.02 -4.29 -7.84
C VAL A 57 20.02 -3.94 -6.75
N PRO A 58 21.34 -3.84 -7.08
CA PRO A 58 22.36 -3.49 -6.09
C PRO A 58 22.40 -2.01 -5.73
N GLU A 59 21.91 -1.15 -6.61
CA GLU A 59 21.94 0.31 -6.47
C GLU A 59 20.57 0.91 -6.77
N LEU A 60 20.23 1.98 -6.04
CA LEU A 60 19.02 2.75 -6.30
C LEU A 60 19.18 3.58 -7.57
N ASP A 61 18.10 3.70 -8.35
CA ASP A 61 18.06 4.58 -9.52
C ASP A 61 18.51 6.01 -9.13
N PRO A 62 19.53 6.58 -9.82
CA PRO A 62 20.07 7.91 -9.49
C PRO A 62 19.04 9.04 -9.41
N ARG A 63 17.93 8.91 -10.14
CA ARG A 63 16.81 9.87 -10.09
C ARG A 63 16.19 9.99 -8.69
N PHE A 64 16.33 8.95 -7.88
CA PHE A 64 15.76 8.86 -6.53
C PHE A 64 16.81 8.88 -5.43
N SER A 65 18.04 9.35 -5.75
CA SER A 65 19.16 9.41 -4.80
C SER A 65 18.84 10.17 -3.50
N TYR A 66 17.90 11.10 -3.54
CA TYR A 66 17.42 11.81 -2.36
C TYR A 66 16.80 10.89 -1.28
N ALA A 67 16.30 9.71 -1.68
CA ALA A 67 15.73 8.73 -0.78
C ALA A 67 16.73 7.69 -0.28
N GLN A 68 17.98 7.68 -0.79
CA GLN A 68 18.99 6.67 -0.49
C GLN A 68 19.18 6.46 1.01
N ALA A 69 19.44 7.54 1.76
CA ALA A 69 19.71 7.45 3.20
C ALA A 69 18.49 6.87 3.99
N MET A 70 17.27 7.20 3.57
CA MET A 70 16.05 6.65 4.16
C MET A 70 15.93 5.14 3.88
N LEU A 71 16.11 4.73 2.62
CA LEU A 71 16.02 3.33 2.23
C LEU A 71 17.10 2.47 2.86
N ASP A 72 18.34 2.99 2.97
CA ASP A 72 19.45 2.33 3.67
C ASP A 72 19.14 2.12 5.15
N LYS A 73 18.52 3.11 5.79
CA LYS A 73 18.05 2.97 7.18
C LYS A 73 16.99 1.88 7.30
N LEU A 74 16.04 1.78 6.38
CA LEU A 74 15.03 0.72 6.39
C LEU A 74 15.67 -0.67 6.16
N LEU A 75 16.66 -0.75 5.26
CA LEU A 75 17.41 -1.98 5.03
C LEU A 75 18.19 -2.43 6.28
N SER A 76 18.74 -1.50 7.05
CA SER A 76 19.52 -1.81 8.27
C SER A 76 18.67 -2.24 9.46
N MET A 77 17.35 -2.03 9.42
CA MET A 77 16.45 -2.47 10.49
C MET A 77 16.37 -4.01 10.52
N ASP A 78 16.39 -4.59 11.72
CA ASP A 78 16.19 -6.01 11.91
C ASP A 78 14.76 -6.42 11.58
N GLY A 79 14.61 -7.61 11.00
CA GLY A 79 13.34 -8.19 10.63
C GLY A 79 13.22 -8.53 9.14
N GLU A 80 12.21 -9.32 8.82
CA GLU A 80 11.87 -9.72 7.47
C GLU A 80 11.25 -8.53 6.70
N LYS A 81 11.77 -8.22 5.50
CA LYS A 81 11.27 -7.15 4.64
C LYS A 81 10.26 -7.72 3.65
N LEU A 82 9.01 -7.27 3.74
CA LEU A 82 7.94 -7.62 2.82
C LEU A 82 7.58 -6.36 2.02
N CYS A 83 8.04 -6.30 0.76
CA CYS A 83 7.78 -5.17 -0.14
C CYS A 83 6.51 -5.41 -0.94
N GLU A 84 5.75 -4.35 -1.24
CA GLU A 84 4.49 -4.39 -2.00
C GLU A 84 3.55 -5.51 -1.53
N TYR A 85 3.46 -5.64 -0.21
CA TYR A 85 2.76 -6.76 0.40
C TYR A 85 1.24 -6.57 0.34
N ARG A 86 0.59 -7.50 -0.36
CA ARG A 86 -0.85 -7.45 -0.66
C ARG A 86 -1.65 -8.20 0.39
N MET A 87 -2.58 -7.51 1.03
CA MET A 87 -3.46 -8.05 2.07
C MET A 87 -4.92 -7.82 1.73
N GLY A 88 -5.75 -8.80 2.04
CA GLY A 88 -7.20 -8.71 1.99
C GLY A 88 -7.80 -9.15 3.30
N ILE A 89 -8.95 -8.57 3.64
CA ILE A 89 -9.80 -9.02 4.76
C ILE A 89 -11.24 -9.13 4.29
N THR A 90 -11.95 -10.11 4.84
CA THR A 90 -13.39 -10.28 4.64
C THR A 90 -14.19 -9.26 5.47
N ALA A 91 -15.51 -9.22 5.29
CA ALA A 91 -16.40 -8.38 6.13
C ALA A 91 -16.39 -8.77 7.61
N ASN A 92 -16.00 -10.00 7.94
CA ASN A 92 -15.81 -10.47 9.32
C ASN A 92 -14.40 -10.21 9.86
N LEU A 93 -13.58 -9.49 9.09
CA LEU A 93 -12.18 -9.18 9.39
C LEU A 93 -11.26 -10.42 9.38
N ASP A 94 -11.65 -11.51 8.72
CA ASP A 94 -10.77 -12.66 8.53
C ASP A 94 -9.77 -12.38 7.41
N PRO A 95 -8.51 -12.79 7.55
CA PRO A 95 -7.52 -12.60 6.50
C PRO A 95 -7.90 -13.44 5.26
N CYS A 96 -7.76 -12.86 4.08
CA CYS A 96 -8.02 -13.53 2.81
C CYS A 96 -7.02 -13.07 1.74
N LYS A 97 -7.03 -13.74 0.59
CA LYS A 97 -6.19 -13.32 -0.55
C LYS A 97 -6.67 -11.97 -1.11
N PHE A 98 -5.76 -11.20 -1.66
CA PHE A 98 -6.03 -9.88 -2.23
C PHE A 98 -7.13 -9.85 -3.31
N PHE A 99 -7.27 -10.93 -4.06
CA PHE A 99 -8.30 -11.12 -5.10
C PHE A 99 -9.32 -12.20 -4.73
N ASP A 100 -9.49 -12.49 -3.45
CA ASP A 100 -10.51 -13.44 -3.01
C ASP A 100 -11.90 -12.93 -3.38
N LYS A 101 -12.83 -13.87 -3.63
CA LYS A 101 -14.23 -13.55 -3.94
C LYS A 101 -14.96 -12.85 -2.77
N ASP A 102 -14.53 -13.16 -1.54
CA ASP A 102 -15.13 -12.66 -0.31
C ASP A 102 -14.36 -11.47 0.28
N VAL A 103 -13.34 -10.96 -0.46
CA VAL A 103 -12.58 -9.79 -0.03
C VAL A 103 -13.50 -8.57 0.10
N TRP A 104 -13.53 -7.99 1.29
CA TRP A 104 -14.28 -6.78 1.59
C TRP A 104 -13.40 -5.53 1.55
N TYR A 105 -12.23 -5.60 2.17
CA TYR A 105 -11.21 -4.54 2.12
C TYR A 105 -9.86 -5.13 1.74
N ARG A 106 -9.09 -4.38 0.97
CA ARG A 106 -7.74 -4.77 0.56
C ARG A 106 -6.80 -3.58 0.53
N GLY A 107 -5.56 -3.82 0.88
CA GLY A 107 -4.47 -2.84 0.86
C GLY A 107 -3.16 -3.45 0.42
N VAL A 108 -2.29 -2.59 -0.07
CA VAL A 108 -0.91 -2.93 -0.39
C VAL A 108 -0.02 -2.08 0.52
N ALA A 109 0.86 -2.72 1.27
CA ALA A 109 1.87 -2.02 2.06
C ALA A 109 3.14 -1.91 1.23
N ASP A 110 3.68 -0.71 1.06
CA ASP A 110 4.93 -0.51 0.32
C ASP A 110 6.07 -1.31 0.94
N LEU A 111 6.15 -1.29 2.28
CA LEU A 111 7.09 -2.10 3.04
C LEU A 111 6.51 -2.46 4.41
N ILE A 112 6.61 -3.74 4.77
CA ILE A 112 6.43 -4.21 6.15
C ILE A 112 7.76 -4.79 6.61
N ILE A 113 8.24 -4.38 7.79
CA ILE A 113 9.37 -5.01 8.46
C ILE A 113 8.82 -5.80 9.64
N LEU A 114 8.88 -7.13 9.54
CA LEU A 114 8.40 -8.05 10.58
C LEU A 114 9.55 -8.51 11.47
N ASP A 115 9.51 -8.10 12.71
CA ASP A 115 10.35 -8.59 13.78
C ASP A 115 9.54 -9.59 14.62
N ARG A 116 9.57 -10.85 14.23
CA ARG A 116 8.77 -11.90 14.85
C ARG A 116 9.24 -12.23 16.27
N GLU A 117 10.53 -12.07 16.55
CA GLU A 117 11.10 -12.31 17.87
C GLU A 117 10.54 -11.31 18.89
N ASN A 118 10.50 -10.04 18.54
CA ASN A 118 9.97 -8.98 19.39
C ASN A 118 8.47 -8.73 19.20
N LYS A 119 7.80 -9.47 18.30
CA LYS A 119 6.37 -9.32 17.96
C LYS A 119 6.02 -7.90 17.50
N ILE A 120 6.83 -7.34 16.63
CA ILE A 120 6.66 -5.98 16.10
C ILE A 120 6.56 -6.03 14.58
N ALA A 121 5.55 -5.37 14.04
CA ALA A 121 5.48 -5.03 12.62
C ALA A 121 5.62 -3.51 12.44
N ARG A 122 6.53 -3.09 11.57
CA ARG A 122 6.67 -1.69 11.16
C ARG A 122 6.16 -1.56 9.73
N VAL A 123 5.15 -0.73 9.55
CA VAL A 123 4.53 -0.50 8.24
C VAL A 123 4.94 0.86 7.71
N PHE A 124 5.40 0.88 6.48
CA PHE A 124 5.84 2.09 5.81
C PHE A 124 5.03 2.29 4.53
N ASP A 125 4.63 3.53 4.30
CA ASP A 125 3.96 3.98 3.10
C ASP A 125 4.76 5.15 2.53
N TYR A 126 5.32 4.96 1.35
CA TYR A 126 6.17 5.96 0.71
C TYR A 126 5.33 7.07 0.08
N LYS A 127 5.71 8.31 0.34
CA LYS A 127 5.06 9.48 -0.24
C LYS A 127 6.08 10.33 -1.01
N THR A 128 5.80 10.57 -2.28
CA THR A 128 6.61 11.43 -3.15
C THR A 128 6.16 12.88 -3.15
N SER A 129 5.08 13.21 -2.44
CA SER A 129 4.58 14.58 -2.33
C SER A 129 5.48 15.43 -1.43
N LYS A 130 5.63 16.72 -1.78
CA LYS A 130 6.41 17.69 -0.99
C LYS A 130 5.70 18.15 0.29
N SER A 131 4.45 17.72 0.52
CA SER A 131 3.63 18.15 1.63
C SER A 131 3.14 16.96 2.45
N THR A 132 3.28 17.05 3.78
CA THR A 132 2.73 16.08 4.74
C THR A 132 1.20 16.10 4.81
N ARG A 133 0.52 17.05 4.18
CA ARG A 133 -0.96 17.12 4.09
C ARG A 133 -1.58 15.88 3.46
N TYR A 134 -0.81 15.16 2.65
CA TYR A 134 -1.28 13.95 1.96
C TYR A 134 -1.00 12.66 2.74
N ALA A 135 -0.34 12.76 3.89
CA ALA A 135 -0.20 11.64 4.82
C ALA A 135 -1.53 11.47 5.57
N ASP A 136 -2.26 10.41 5.21
CA ASP A 136 -3.54 10.10 5.84
C ASP A 136 -3.36 9.03 6.91
N LYS A 137 -3.61 9.41 8.15
CA LYS A 137 -3.51 8.49 9.29
C LYS A 137 -4.46 7.30 9.14
N GLY A 138 -5.65 7.49 8.58
CA GLY A 138 -6.61 6.43 8.33
C GLY A 138 -6.09 5.35 7.39
N GLN A 139 -5.23 5.71 6.42
CA GLN A 139 -4.56 4.72 5.57
C GLN A 139 -3.68 3.77 6.39
N LEU A 140 -2.87 4.33 7.29
CA LEU A 140 -1.98 3.54 8.15
C LEU A 140 -2.77 2.71 9.17
N GLU A 141 -3.87 3.23 9.71
CA GLU A 141 -4.75 2.50 10.64
C GLU A 141 -5.40 1.29 9.96
N LEU A 142 -5.93 1.46 8.74
CA LEU A 142 -6.49 0.35 7.96
C LEU A 142 -5.41 -0.67 7.56
N MET A 143 -4.21 -0.20 7.27
CA MET A 143 -3.08 -1.07 6.98
C MET A 143 -2.68 -1.88 8.22
N ALA A 144 -2.61 -1.24 9.39
CA ALA A 144 -2.31 -1.92 10.65
C ALA A 144 -3.37 -2.99 10.98
N LEU A 145 -4.65 -2.71 10.74
CA LEU A 145 -5.72 -3.71 10.88
C LEU A 145 -5.45 -4.94 10.01
N CYS A 146 -5.11 -4.75 8.74
CA CYS A 146 -4.77 -5.85 7.84
C CYS A 146 -3.55 -6.64 8.36
N VAL A 147 -2.51 -5.95 8.82
CA VAL A 147 -1.29 -6.58 9.36
C VAL A 147 -1.63 -7.45 10.57
N PHE A 148 -2.39 -6.95 11.54
CA PHE A 148 -2.79 -7.73 12.72
C PHE A 148 -3.62 -8.97 12.37
N ARG A 149 -4.39 -8.90 11.27
CA ARG A 149 -5.18 -10.05 10.83
C ARG A 149 -4.35 -11.08 10.05
N HIS A 150 -3.36 -10.63 9.28
CA HIS A 150 -2.47 -11.51 8.51
C HIS A 150 -1.32 -12.09 9.32
N PHE A 151 -0.91 -11.39 10.38
CA PHE A 151 0.20 -11.78 11.26
C PHE A 151 -0.26 -11.80 12.72
N PRO A 152 -1.06 -12.80 13.12
CA PRO A 152 -1.66 -12.84 14.46
C PRO A 152 -0.64 -13.03 15.59
N GLU A 153 0.59 -13.39 15.24
CA GLU A 153 1.70 -13.52 16.19
C GLU A 153 2.30 -12.17 16.63
N ILE A 154 1.97 -11.08 15.92
CA ILE A 154 2.47 -9.72 16.17
C ILE A 154 1.70 -9.04 17.30
#